data_622d03941869d06edbb0cc6a9bbc34b3
#
_entry.id   622d03941869d06edbb0cc6a9bbc34b3
#
_cell.length_a   1.000
_cell.length_b   1.000
_cell.length_c   1.000
_cell.angle_alpha   90.00
_cell.angle_beta   90.00
_cell.angle_gamma   90.00
#
_symmetry.space_group_name_H-M   'P 1'
#
loop_
_entity.id
_entity.type
_entity.pdbx_description
1 polymer ?
#
loop_
_entity_poly.entity_id
_entity_poly.type
_entity_poly.pdbx_seq_one_letter_code
_entity_poly.pdbx_strand_id
1 'polypeptide(L)'
;MNKKVSSIKRLLPYMKPYGLSYFWAILLTIVSDIASVLEPFIWGLALTEISRGSVAILQKLPGASLNYAYIGWILVIYFFRGLTYQVSSYLANVAITNAVQGTIRDLRQAMNQKLNRLPVSYVDQHQFGDLLGRMTGDVESVSNALQQSLLQIVNAVFTLGLVIAMMIWLNASLALVVIISMPLSYWVAKKVLVLSQPYFKGQADALGRLYGFVQENLTGFNVIKLYGREEQSAQEFYDITHNLQQVGFKATMVSSMVMPLVGLISHMTYLLLALLGGLAVLQGVLTIGNLQAFVQYVWQVNQPIQTITQLTGALQSAKSSLDRILELMDAPEEVVSAKAHLAGPLTGRVSFKDVAFHYQEDKPLIRNFNLEVEPGQMIAIVGPTGAGKTTLINLLMRFYDVTQGAILVDGLDIRDLPRQGLRQQFGMVLQDAWLYEGTIKDNLRFGNLNATDEQIVEAAKAANVDHFIRTLPGGYNMKMNQESSNISLGQKQLLTIARALLADPKILILDEATSSVDTRLELLIQKAMSRLMEGRTSFVIAHRLSTIQEADKILVLRDGQIVEQGNHDSLLAAKGFYYELYQSQFNQ
;
A
#
# COMPACT_ATOMS: atom_id res chain seq x y z
N MET A 1 -2.37 22.91 18.45
CA MET A 1 -1.00 22.40 18.23
C MET A 1 -0.88 21.06 18.96
N ASN A 2 -1.27 19.96 18.32
CA ASN A 2 -1.04 18.62 18.87
C ASN A 2 0.43 18.26 18.68
N LYS A 3 1.14 17.97 19.78
CA LYS A 3 2.48 17.34 19.73
C LYS A 3 2.36 16.12 18.82
N LYS A 4 2.99 16.16 17.63
CA LYS A 4 3.09 14.99 16.75
C LYS A 4 3.72 13.84 17.56
N VAL A 5 2.88 12.93 18.02
CA VAL A 5 3.35 11.67 18.62
C VAL A 5 4.22 11.00 17.57
N SER A 6 5.43 10.60 17.92
CA SER A 6 6.34 9.92 16.98
C SER A 6 5.60 8.77 16.29
N SER A 7 5.70 8.68 14.95
CA SER A 7 5.02 7.66 14.13
C SER A 7 5.25 6.25 14.68
N ILE A 8 6.46 5.99 15.20
CA ILE A 8 6.82 4.71 15.85
C ILE A 8 5.95 4.41 17.07
N LYS A 9 5.61 5.43 17.89
CA LYS A 9 4.74 5.22 19.06
C LYS A 9 3.32 4.82 18.67
N ARG A 10 2.88 5.20 17.49
CA ARG A 10 1.55 4.84 16.94
C ARG A 10 1.48 3.41 16.42
N LEU A 11 2.63 2.78 16.15
CA LEU A 11 2.71 1.37 15.80
C LEU A 11 2.63 0.45 17.04
N LEU A 12 3.00 0.95 18.23
CA LEU A 12 3.03 0.17 19.47
C LEU A 12 1.71 -0.55 19.82
N PRO A 13 0.51 0.03 19.62
CA PRO A 13 -0.75 -0.68 19.85
C PRO A 13 -0.88 -1.98 19.05
N TYR A 14 -0.37 -2.01 17.81
CA TYR A 14 -0.38 -3.19 16.95
C TYR A 14 0.69 -4.22 17.33
N MET A 15 1.80 -3.77 17.96
CA MET A 15 2.86 -4.64 18.45
C MET A 15 2.50 -5.27 19.81
N LYS A 16 1.70 -4.58 20.64
CA LYS A 16 1.38 -4.99 22.01
C LYS A 16 0.82 -6.42 22.14
N PRO A 17 -0.09 -6.90 21.29
CA PRO A 17 -0.60 -8.27 21.34
C PRO A 17 0.49 -9.34 21.19
N TYR A 18 1.59 -9.01 20.52
CA TYR A 18 2.73 -9.88 20.24
C TYR A 18 3.92 -9.60 21.16
N GLY A 19 3.73 -8.81 22.22
CA GLY A 19 4.79 -8.37 23.13
C GLY A 19 5.62 -9.51 23.70
N LEU A 20 5.00 -10.66 23.99
CA LEU A 20 5.71 -11.85 24.49
C LEU A 20 6.66 -12.44 23.43
N SER A 21 6.25 -12.47 22.17
CA SER A 21 7.10 -12.95 21.07
C SER A 21 8.27 -12.00 20.81
N TYR A 22 8.04 -10.68 20.86
CA TYR A 22 9.11 -9.67 20.79
C TYR A 22 10.09 -9.82 21.97
N PHE A 23 9.58 -10.03 23.18
CA PHE A 23 10.42 -10.25 24.35
C PHE A 23 11.31 -11.48 24.19
N TRP A 24 10.75 -12.63 23.80
CA TRP A 24 11.52 -13.85 23.56
C TRP A 24 12.53 -13.68 22.43
N ALA A 25 12.18 -12.99 21.36
CA ALA A 25 13.10 -12.71 20.27
C ALA A 25 14.32 -11.92 20.75
N ILE A 26 14.12 -10.86 21.54
CA ILE A 26 15.20 -10.04 22.11
C ILE A 26 16.03 -10.86 23.11
N LEU A 27 15.39 -11.58 24.02
CA LEU A 27 16.09 -12.38 25.03
C LEU A 27 16.97 -13.47 24.39
N LEU A 28 16.44 -14.18 23.40
CA LEU A 28 17.17 -15.22 22.68
C LEU A 28 18.31 -14.64 21.84
N THR A 29 18.14 -13.44 21.29
CA THR A 29 19.22 -12.71 20.62
C THR A 29 20.35 -12.38 21.61
N ILE A 30 20.02 -11.88 22.79
CA ILE A 30 21.02 -11.60 23.83
C ILE A 30 21.78 -12.88 24.24
N VAL A 31 21.06 -14.00 24.39
CA VAL A 31 21.70 -15.32 24.70
C VAL A 31 22.64 -15.74 23.56
N SER A 32 22.20 -15.57 22.33
CA SER A 32 23.02 -15.81 21.13
C SER A 32 24.27 -14.91 21.11
N ASP A 33 24.12 -13.62 21.40
CA ASP A 33 25.23 -12.66 21.43
C ASP A 33 26.25 -13.00 22.51
N ILE A 34 25.81 -13.39 23.73
CA ILE A 34 26.70 -13.86 24.80
C ILE A 34 27.48 -15.09 24.33
N ALA A 35 26.79 -16.07 23.75
CA ALA A 35 27.44 -17.25 23.21
C ALA A 35 28.47 -16.91 22.12
N SER A 36 28.15 -15.95 21.21
CA SER A 36 29.05 -15.48 20.15
C SER A 36 30.29 -14.80 20.72
N VAL A 37 30.14 -13.91 21.71
CA VAL A 37 31.24 -13.15 22.30
C VAL A 37 32.19 -14.04 23.13
N LEU A 38 31.69 -15.15 23.70
CA LEU A 38 32.53 -16.12 24.41
C LEU A 38 33.39 -16.98 23.46
N GLU A 39 33.11 -17.05 22.20
CA GLU A 39 33.82 -17.90 21.24
C GLU A 39 35.31 -17.63 21.17
N PRO A 40 35.81 -16.40 20.96
CA PRO A 40 37.25 -16.14 20.88
C PRO A 40 38.00 -16.49 22.15
N PHE A 41 37.36 -16.27 23.32
CA PHE A 41 37.95 -16.58 24.61
C PHE A 41 38.10 -18.09 24.81
N ILE A 42 37.04 -18.88 24.59
CA ILE A 42 37.05 -20.35 24.71
C ILE A 42 38.10 -20.96 23.77
N TRP A 43 38.15 -20.49 22.52
CA TRP A 43 39.15 -20.91 21.55
C TRP A 43 40.56 -20.54 22.00
N GLY A 44 40.74 -19.35 22.61
CA GLY A 44 41.98 -18.89 23.18
C GLY A 44 42.52 -19.78 24.34
N LEU A 45 41.63 -20.35 25.17
CA LEU A 45 42.02 -21.30 26.20
C LEU A 45 42.67 -22.55 25.60
N ALA A 46 42.08 -23.12 24.54
CA ALA A 46 42.66 -24.27 23.84
C ALA A 46 44.04 -23.95 23.26
N LEU A 47 44.16 -22.80 22.57
CA LEU A 47 45.40 -22.36 21.97
C LEU A 47 46.51 -22.13 23.02
N THR A 48 46.17 -21.58 24.20
CA THR A 48 47.11 -21.39 25.31
C THR A 48 47.66 -22.73 25.82
N GLU A 49 46.80 -23.74 26.00
CA GLU A 49 47.22 -25.06 26.47
C GLU A 49 48.09 -25.78 25.44
N ILE A 50 47.69 -25.71 24.16
CA ILE A 50 48.52 -26.29 23.09
C ILE A 50 49.89 -25.61 23.02
N SER A 51 49.94 -24.29 23.09
CA SER A 51 51.17 -23.53 23.06
C SER A 51 52.06 -23.88 24.24
N ARG A 52 51.51 -23.91 25.49
CA ARG A 52 52.25 -24.26 26.69
C ARG A 52 52.83 -25.68 26.63
N GLY A 53 51.99 -26.65 26.25
CA GLY A 53 52.43 -28.03 26.14
C GLY A 53 53.47 -28.24 25.04
N SER A 54 53.31 -27.58 23.90
CA SER A 54 54.27 -27.68 22.78
C SER A 54 55.61 -27.06 23.14
N VAL A 55 55.65 -25.93 23.84
CA VAL A 55 56.89 -25.30 24.31
C VAL A 55 57.60 -26.22 25.34
N ALA A 56 56.86 -26.80 26.28
CA ALA A 56 57.41 -27.73 27.27
C ALA A 56 58.02 -28.98 26.62
N ILE A 57 57.37 -29.53 25.60
CA ILE A 57 57.87 -30.68 24.82
C ILE A 57 59.16 -30.29 24.04
N LEU A 58 59.17 -29.13 23.39
CA LEU A 58 60.33 -28.65 22.63
C LEU A 58 61.53 -28.39 23.54
N GLN A 59 61.29 -27.93 24.78
CA GLN A 59 62.32 -27.70 25.78
C GLN A 59 62.73 -29.01 26.51
N LYS A 60 62.16 -30.14 26.13
CA LYS A 60 62.43 -31.46 26.72
C LYS A 60 62.33 -31.50 28.27
N LEU A 61 61.34 -30.76 28.82
CA LEU A 61 61.07 -30.72 30.22
C LEU A 61 60.57 -32.11 30.74
N PRO A 62 61.02 -32.57 31.92
CA PRO A 62 60.56 -33.86 32.48
C PRO A 62 59.02 -33.85 32.65
N GLY A 63 58.35 -34.86 32.11
CA GLY A 63 56.88 -34.95 32.19
C GLY A 63 56.09 -34.06 31.24
N ALA A 64 56.75 -33.41 30.24
CA ALA A 64 56.10 -32.57 29.26
C ALA A 64 55.12 -33.39 28.40
N SER A 65 53.83 -33.05 28.47
CA SER A 65 52.76 -33.64 27.65
C SER A 65 51.65 -32.62 27.44
N LEU A 66 50.90 -32.80 26.35
CA LEU A 66 49.67 -32.06 26.13
C LEU A 66 48.56 -32.61 27.05
N ASN A 67 47.85 -31.73 27.72
CA ASN A 67 46.69 -32.13 28.54
C ASN A 67 45.47 -32.37 27.60
N TYR A 68 45.40 -33.55 27.00
CA TYR A 68 44.33 -33.94 26.09
C TYR A 68 42.96 -33.92 26.76
N ALA A 69 42.86 -34.22 28.05
CA ALA A 69 41.62 -34.19 28.81
C ALA A 69 41.07 -32.75 28.90
N TYR A 70 41.93 -31.77 29.20
CA TYR A 70 41.55 -30.36 29.27
C TYR A 70 41.14 -29.82 27.88
N ILE A 71 41.89 -30.14 26.84
CA ILE A 71 41.55 -29.76 25.47
C ILE A 71 40.20 -30.40 25.06
N GLY A 72 39.99 -31.68 25.43
CA GLY A 72 38.74 -32.37 25.19
C GLY A 72 37.54 -31.68 25.86
N TRP A 73 37.69 -31.23 27.10
CA TRP A 73 36.65 -30.46 27.78
C TRP A 73 36.38 -29.09 27.12
N ILE A 74 37.41 -28.40 26.69
CA ILE A 74 37.25 -27.14 25.95
C ILE A 74 36.45 -27.37 24.65
N LEU A 75 36.74 -28.45 23.91
CA LEU A 75 36.00 -28.78 22.67
C LEU A 75 34.53 -29.10 22.98
N VAL A 76 34.23 -29.80 24.08
CA VAL A 76 32.86 -30.04 24.51
C VAL A 76 32.13 -28.72 24.83
N ILE A 77 32.76 -27.83 25.61
CA ILE A 77 32.20 -26.51 25.91
C ILE A 77 32.00 -25.69 24.64
N TYR A 78 32.96 -25.73 23.73
CA TYR A 78 32.84 -25.02 22.43
C TYR A 78 31.69 -25.55 21.60
N PHE A 79 31.48 -26.86 21.55
CA PHE A 79 30.35 -27.49 20.85
C PHE A 79 29.02 -27.05 21.45
N PHE A 80 28.84 -27.14 22.78
CA PHE A 80 27.60 -26.73 23.43
C PHE A 80 27.34 -25.23 23.30
N ARG A 81 28.40 -24.40 23.38
CA ARG A 81 28.30 -22.97 23.07
C ARG A 81 27.79 -22.74 21.63
N GLY A 82 28.37 -23.45 20.66
CA GLY A 82 27.94 -23.36 19.24
C GLY A 82 26.49 -23.79 19.06
N LEU A 83 26.07 -24.87 19.72
CA LEU A 83 24.68 -25.32 19.71
C LEU A 83 23.75 -24.26 20.32
N THR A 84 24.12 -23.68 21.47
CA THR A 84 23.36 -22.61 22.12
C THR A 84 23.21 -21.42 21.20
N TYR A 85 24.29 -20.96 20.55
CA TYR A 85 24.25 -19.86 19.56
C TYR A 85 23.26 -20.14 18.44
N GLN A 86 23.37 -21.30 17.79
CA GLN A 86 22.54 -21.62 16.61
C GLN A 86 21.05 -21.79 16.98
N VAL A 87 20.79 -22.53 18.07
CA VAL A 87 19.40 -22.76 18.51
C VAL A 87 18.77 -21.46 18.98
N SER A 88 19.46 -20.65 19.79
CA SER A 88 18.93 -19.37 20.26
C SER A 88 18.71 -18.39 19.10
N SER A 89 19.64 -18.30 18.16
CA SER A 89 19.51 -17.47 16.96
C SER A 89 18.33 -17.91 16.08
N TYR A 90 18.16 -19.20 15.84
CA TYR A 90 17.04 -19.74 15.10
C TYR A 90 15.70 -19.42 15.78
N LEU A 91 15.58 -19.70 17.07
CA LEU A 91 14.36 -19.43 17.83
C LEU A 91 14.05 -17.93 17.91
N ALA A 92 15.08 -17.07 18.03
CA ALA A 92 14.91 -15.62 17.98
C ALA A 92 14.31 -15.17 16.64
N ASN A 93 14.82 -15.70 15.52
CA ASN A 93 14.29 -15.40 14.19
C ASN A 93 12.85 -15.91 13.99
N VAL A 94 12.51 -17.08 14.51
CA VAL A 94 11.12 -17.58 14.47
C VAL A 94 10.20 -16.67 15.30
N ALA A 95 10.63 -16.29 16.51
CA ALA A 95 9.85 -15.45 17.40
C ALA A 95 9.60 -14.04 16.81
N ILE A 96 10.64 -13.40 16.24
CA ILE A 96 10.49 -12.07 15.61
C ILE A 96 9.62 -12.15 14.37
N THR A 97 9.79 -13.16 13.52
CA THR A 97 8.97 -13.34 12.30
C THR A 97 7.51 -13.48 12.67
N ASN A 98 7.18 -14.31 13.66
CA ASN A 98 5.80 -14.48 14.13
C ASN A 98 5.22 -13.17 14.69
N ALA A 99 5.99 -12.44 15.50
CA ALA A 99 5.58 -11.15 16.05
C ALA A 99 5.34 -10.09 14.98
N VAL A 100 6.25 -9.97 14.00
CA VAL A 100 6.15 -8.98 12.91
C VAL A 100 4.99 -9.32 11.99
N GLN A 101 4.86 -10.57 11.55
CA GLN A 101 3.77 -10.97 10.66
C GLN A 101 2.39 -10.78 11.33
N GLY A 102 2.28 -11.06 12.63
CA GLY A 102 1.08 -10.75 13.39
C GLY A 102 0.77 -9.26 13.44
N THR A 103 1.77 -8.44 13.76
CA THR A 103 1.65 -6.97 13.79
C THR A 103 1.21 -6.41 12.42
N ILE A 104 1.82 -6.90 11.34
CA ILE A 104 1.51 -6.47 9.96
C ILE A 104 0.11 -6.92 9.53
N ARG A 105 -0.31 -8.14 9.90
CA ARG A 105 -1.68 -8.61 9.67
C ARG A 105 -2.70 -7.67 10.30
N ASP A 106 -2.50 -7.32 11.57
CA ASP A 106 -3.44 -6.47 12.30
C ASP A 106 -3.44 -5.03 11.76
N LEU A 107 -2.28 -4.51 11.33
CA LEU A 107 -2.17 -3.22 10.65
C LEU A 107 -2.93 -3.22 9.32
N ARG A 108 -2.74 -4.25 8.47
CA ARG A 108 -3.48 -4.39 7.20
C ARG A 108 -4.99 -4.47 7.43
N GLN A 109 -5.42 -5.21 8.45
CA GLN A 109 -6.83 -5.29 8.81
C GLN A 109 -7.39 -3.93 9.23
N ALA A 110 -6.67 -3.18 10.07
CA ALA A 110 -7.07 -1.83 10.48
C ALA A 110 -7.13 -0.86 9.29
N MET A 111 -6.16 -0.92 8.37
CA MET A 111 -6.16 -0.12 7.14
C MET A 111 -7.36 -0.45 6.24
N ASN A 112 -7.67 -1.75 6.07
CA ASN A 112 -8.83 -2.16 5.27
C ASN A 112 -10.15 -1.69 5.90
N GLN A 113 -10.29 -1.82 7.22
CA GLN A 113 -11.47 -1.28 7.93
C GLN A 113 -11.57 0.23 7.80
N LYS A 114 -10.44 0.93 7.86
CA LYS A 114 -10.38 2.37 7.66
C LYS A 114 -10.81 2.76 6.25
N LEU A 115 -10.27 2.10 5.22
CA LEU A 115 -10.60 2.35 3.82
C LEU A 115 -12.12 2.25 3.58
N ASN A 116 -12.77 1.23 4.14
CA ASN A 116 -14.22 1.02 4.01
C ASN A 116 -15.07 2.10 4.74
N ARG A 117 -14.45 2.91 5.61
CA ARG A 117 -15.13 4.00 6.33
C ARG A 117 -14.80 5.39 5.79
N LEU A 118 -13.88 5.46 4.83
CA LEU A 118 -13.51 6.74 4.21
C LEU A 118 -14.63 7.21 3.28
N PRO A 119 -14.84 8.54 3.17
CA PRO A 119 -15.76 9.09 2.19
C PRO A 119 -15.23 8.88 0.77
N VAL A 120 -16.14 8.79 -0.20
CA VAL A 120 -15.81 8.66 -1.63
C VAL A 120 -14.91 9.81 -2.07
N SER A 121 -15.14 11.01 -1.54
CA SER A 121 -14.31 12.20 -1.81
C SER A 121 -12.83 12.01 -1.52
N TYR A 122 -12.48 11.17 -0.53
CA TYR A 122 -11.09 10.86 -0.23
C TYR A 122 -10.45 10.01 -1.34
N VAL A 123 -11.20 9.02 -1.84
CA VAL A 123 -10.73 8.14 -2.93
C VAL A 123 -10.59 8.91 -4.23
N ASP A 124 -11.55 9.79 -4.53
CA ASP A 124 -11.54 10.63 -5.75
C ASP A 124 -10.39 11.65 -5.78
N GLN A 125 -9.93 12.11 -4.61
CA GLN A 125 -8.80 13.06 -4.48
C GLN A 125 -7.43 12.38 -4.53
N HIS A 126 -7.37 11.06 -4.42
CA HIS A 126 -6.13 10.29 -4.41
C HIS A 126 -6.06 9.34 -5.61
N GLN A 127 -4.89 9.19 -6.19
CA GLN A 127 -4.70 8.20 -7.24
C GLN A 127 -4.84 6.78 -6.67
N PHE A 128 -5.57 5.92 -7.36
CA PHE A 128 -5.76 4.51 -6.95
C PHE A 128 -4.42 3.79 -6.70
N GLY A 129 -3.41 4.04 -7.56
CA GLY A 129 -2.08 3.48 -7.41
C GLY A 129 -1.36 3.92 -6.12
N ASP A 130 -1.57 5.15 -5.64
CA ASP A 130 -1.02 5.62 -4.36
C ASP A 130 -1.66 4.88 -3.17
N LEU A 131 -2.99 4.76 -3.16
CA LEU A 131 -3.71 4.01 -2.11
C LEU A 131 -3.29 2.54 -2.08
N LEU A 132 -3.18 1.89 -3.25
CA LEU A 132 -2.69 0.53 -3.38
C LEU A 132 -1.25 0.41 -2.91
N GLY A 133 -0.38 1.37 -3.27
CA GLY A 133 1.00 1.44 -2.83
C GLY A 133 1.14 1.52 -1.30
N ARG A 134 0.27 2.31 -0.64
CA ARG A 134 0.22 2.41 0.83
C ARG A 134 -0.18 1.08 1.48
N MET A 135 -1.15 0.36 0.91
CA MET A 135 -1.64 -0.92 1.45
C MET A 135 -0.69 -2.10 1.21
N THR A 136 0.16 -2.01 0.20
CA THR A 136 1.09 -3.08 -0.20
C THR A 136 2.55 -2.71 0.08
N GLY A 137 3.14 -1.87 -0.73
CA GLY A 137 4.58 -1.53 -0.68
C GLY A 137 5.01 -0.83 0.59
N ASP A 138 4.22 0.13 1.12
CA ASP A 138 4.55 0.83 2.36
C ASP A 138 4.47 -0.10 3.57
N VAL A 139 3.44 -0.94 3.64
CA VAL A 139 3.31 -1.95 4.69
C VAL A 139 4.45 -2.95 4.63
N GLU A 140 4.88 -3.37 3.43
CA GLU A 140 6.02 -4.27 3.25
C GLU A 140 7.33 -3.61 3.67
N SER A 141 7.53 -2.33 3.37
CA SER A 141 8.69 -1.55 3.82
C SER A 141 8.79 -1.50 5.35
N VAL A 142 7.65 -1.28 6.04
CA VAL A 142 7.58 -1.32 7.51
C VAL A 142 7.85 -2.74 8.04
N SER A 143 7.28 -3.77 7.40
CA SER A 143 7.51 -5.18 7.75
C SER A 143 8.99 -5.55 7.71
N ASN A 144 9.65 -5.24 6.59
CA ASN A 144 11.06 -5.54 6.39
C ASN A 144 11.96 -4.81 7.39
N ALA A 145 11.65 -3.54 7.68
CA ALA A 145 12.39 -2.79 8.68
C ALA A 145 12.22 -3.36 10.09
N LEU A 146 11.01 -3.74 10.49
CA LEU A 146 10.77 -4.38 11.79
C LEU A 146 11.50 -5.72 11.90
N GLN A 147 11.41 -6.55 10.87
CA GLN A 147 11.99 -7.89 10.89
C GLN A 147 13.52 -7.87 10.90
N GLN A 148 14.13 -7.03 10.04
CA GLN A 148 15.58 -6.98 9.90
C GLN A 148 16.22 -6.04 10.92
N SER A 149 15.69 -4.82 11.11
CA SER A 149 16.40 -3.81 11.87
C SER A 149 16.32 -4.02 13.39
N LEU A 150 15.22 -4.57 13.90
CA LEU A 150 15.03 -4.67 15.35
C LEU A 150 16.06 -5.61 16.00
N LEU A 151 16.19 -6.84 15.48
CA LEU A 151 17.17 -7.78 16.01
C LEU A 151 18.60 -7.35 15.71
N GLN A 152 18.86 -6.76 14.55
CA GLN A 152 20.20 -6.28 14.20
C GLN A 152 20.66 -5.12 15.08
N ILE A 153 19.75 -4.22 15.49
CA ILE A 153 20.09 -3.16 16.45
C ILE A 153 20.38 -3.74 17.82
N VAL A 154 19.55 -4.68 18.29
CA VAL A 154 19.78 -5.36 19.57
C VAL A 154 21.14 -6.08 19.55
N ASN A 155 21.38 -6.90 18.52
CA ASN A 155 22.65 -7.59 18.31
C ASN A 155 23.84 -6.62 18.28
N ALA A 156 23.76 -5.52 17.50
CA ALA A 156 24.84 -4.55 17.38
C ALA A 156 25.18 -3.90 18.74
N VAL A 157 24.17 -3.50 19.51
CA VAL A 157 24.37 -2.85 20.80
C VAL A 157 24.93 -3.83 21.84
N PHE A 158 24.33 -5.01 21.95
CA PHE A 158 24.75 -6.00 22.95
C PHE A 158 26.11 -6.63 22.63
N THR A 159 26.35 -7.03 21.37
CA THR A 159 27.65 -7.55 20.94
C THR A 159 28.75 -6.53 21.19
N LEU A 160 28.54 -5.26 20.80
CA LEU A 160 29.52 -4.21 21.01
C LEU A 160 29.84 -4.01 22.50
N GLY A 161 28.79 -3.92 23.35
CA GLY A 161 28.96 -3.77 24.80
C GLY A 161 29.68 -4.97 25.46
N LEU A 162 29.29 -6.17 25.08
CA LEU A 162 29.89 -7.40 25.62
C LEU A 162 31.34 -7.59 25.15
N VAL A 163 31.65 -7.33 23.89
CA VAL A 163 33.02 -7.42 23.36
C VAL A 163 33.92 -6.42 24.04
N ILE A 164 33.50 -5.18 24.22
CA ILE A 164 34.28 -4.16 24.94
C ILE A 164 34.50 -4.60 26.39
N ALA A 165 33.49 -5.10 27.09
CA ALA A 165 33.60 -5.58 28.45
C ALA A 165 34.60 -6.76 28.54
N MET A 166 34.53 -7.73 27.63
CA MET A 166 35.48 -8.86 27.58
C MET A 166 36.90 -8.41 27.30
N MET A 167 37.09 -7.45 26.37
CA MET A 167 38.43 -6.91 26.07
C MET A 167 39.03 -6.20 27.28
N ILE A 168 38.27 -5.36 28.00
CA ILE A 168 38.72 -4.67 29.21
C ILE A 168 39.07 -5.69 30.31
N TRP A 169 38.25 -6.73 30.46
CA TRP A 169 38.49 -7.80 31.42
C TRP A 169 39.77 -8.59 31.14
N LEU A 170 40.06 -8.86 29.86
CA LEU A 170 41.28 -9.57 29.45
C LEU A 170 42.54 -8.70 29.60
N ASN A 171 42.54 -7.49 29.11
CA ASN A 171 43.62 -6.51 29.22
C ASN A 171 43.15 -5.11 28.84
N ALA A 172 43.01 -4.22 29.82
CA ALA A 172 42.49 -2.85 29.59
C ALA A 172 43.40 -1.98 28.69
N SER A 173 44.72 -2.17 28.74
CA SER A 173 45.66 -1.39 27.91
C SER A 173 45.51 -1.71 26.41
N LEU A 174 45.37 -3.01 26.08
CA LEU A 174 45.13 -3.44 24.69
C LEU A 174 43.72 -3.11 24.23
N ALA A 175 42.73 -3.17 25.14
CA ALA A 175 41.35 -2.74 24.82
C ALA A 175 41.29 -1.28 24.39
N LEU A 176 42.10 -0.40 25.01
CA LEU A 176 42.16 1.02 24.65
C LEU A 176 42.58 1.25 23.19
N VAL A 177 43.50 0.45 22.65
CA VAL A 177 43.94 0.52 21.24
C VAL A 177 42.74 0.28 20.30
N VAL A 178 41.92 -0.72 20.62
CA VAL A 178 40.73 -1.04 19.80
C VAL A 178 39.64 0.02 19.97
N ILE A 179 39.38 0.46 21.20
CA ILE A 179 38.38 1.51 21.49
C ILE A 179 38.72 2.80 20.75
N ILE A 180 39.99 3.19 20.65
CA ILE A 180 40.41 4.38 19.87
C ILE A 180 40.21 4.17 18.36
N SER A 181 40.34 2.96 17.82
CA SER A 181 40.11 2.68 16.40
C SER A 181 38.65 2.79 15.99
N MET A 182 37.69 2.62 16.92
CA MET A 182 36.25 2.65 16.62
C MET A 182 35.73 4.01 16.13
N PRO A 183 35.99 5.15 16.83
CA PRO A 183 35.59 6.46 16.34
C PRO A 183 36.19 6.78 14.97
N LEU A 184 37.42 6.34 14.71
CA LEU A 184 38.10 6.52 13.43
C LEU A 184 37.37 5.73 12.33
N SER A 185 37.05 4.48 12.57
CA SER A 185 36.28 3.63 11.64
C SER A 185 34.90 4.23 11.36
N TYR A 186 34.20 4.68 12.40
CA TYR A 186 32.90 5.34 12.26
C TYR A 186 32.99 6.65 11.44
N TRP A 187 34.00 7.48 11.70
CA TRP A 187 34.21 8.74 10.99
C TRP A 187 34.48 8.51 9.50
N VAL A 188 35.31 7.52 9.18
CA VAL A 188 35.60 7.14 7.77
C VAL A 188 34.34 6.62 7.10
N ALA A 189 33.61 5.68 7.72
CA ALA A 189 32.36 5.16 7.18
C ALA A 189 31.32 6.27 6.93
N LYS A 190 31.15 7.19 7.90
CA LYS A 190 30.24 8.33 7.78
C LYS A 190 30.65 9.27 6.65
N LYS A 191 31.94 9.57 6.49
CA LYS A 191 32.43 10.41 5.37
C LYS A 191 32.13 9.79 4.02
N VAL A 192 32.41 8.52 3.84
CA VAL A 192 32.12 7.81 2.58
C VAL A 192 30.61 7.78 2.31
N LEU A 193 29.79 7.54 3.33
CA LEU A 193 28.33 7.56 3.20
C LEU A 193 27.83 8.94 2.72
N VAL A 194 28.30 10.03 3.33
CA VAL A 194 27.92 11.40 2.92
C VAL A 194 28.36 11.70 1.48
N LEU A 195 29.55 11.24 1.09
CA LEU A 195 30.05 11.38 -0.28
C LEU A 195 29.25 10.56 -1.29
N SER A 196 28.68 9.44 -0.91
CA SER A 196 27.88 8.59 -1.81
C SER A 196 26.43 9.07 -1.98
N GLN A 197 25.88 9.85 -1.02
CA GLN A 197 24.50 10.31 -1.05
C GLN A 197 24.06 10.99 -2.36
N PRO A 198 24.80 11.96 -2.93
CA PRO A 198 24.38 12.61 -4.17
C PRO A 198 24.31 11.64 -5.36
N TYR A 199 25.16 10.62 -5.39
CA TYR A 199 25.14 9.60 -6.43
C TYR A 199 23.94 8.66 -6.27
N PHE A 200 23.57 8.25 -5.04
CA PHE A 200 22.37 7.48 -4.78
C PHE A 200 21.11 8.26 -5.14
N LYS A 201 21.07 9.57 -4.84
CA LYS A 201 19.96 10.43 -5.28
C LYS A 201 19.89 10.47 -6.80
N GLY A 202 21.02 10.70 -7.48
CA GLY A 202 21.06 10.68 -8.95
C GLY A 202 20.62 9.34 -9.55
N GLN A 203 20.98 8.21 -8.91
CA GLN A 203 20.54 6.89 -9.31
C GLN A 203 19.02 6.72 -9.14
N ALA A 204 18.44 7.20 -8.02
CA ALA A 204 17.01 7.16 -7.79
C ALA A 204 16.24 8.00 -8.81
N ASP A 205 16.75 9.22 -9.13
CA ASP A 205 16.16 10.10 -10.14
C ASP A 205 16.24 9.48 -11.56
N ALA A 206 17.36 8.82 -11.90
CA ALA A 206 17.51 8.13 -13.18
C ALA A 206 16.59 6.89 -13.28
N LEU A 207 16.42 6.15 -12.18
CA LEU A 207 15.49 5.02 -12.11
C LEU A 207 14.04 5.48 -12.24
N GLY A 208 13.67 6.61 -11.62
CA GLY A 208 12.36 7.22 -11.78
C GLY A 208 12.06 7.61 -13.23
N ARG A 209 13.04 8.16 -13.95
CA ARG A 209 12.92 8.45 -15.39
C ARG A 209 12.74 7.18 -16.22
N LEU A 210 13.47 6.12 -15.90
CA LEU A 210 13.32 4.84 -16.57
C LEU A 210 11.90 4.27 -16.39
N TYR A 211 11.37 4.29 -15.17
CA TYR A 211 10.00 3.83 -14.92
C TYR A 211 8.95 4.66 -15.67
N GLY A 212 9.08 6.00 -15.66
CA GLY A 212 8.19 6.87 -16.43
C GLY A 212 8.22 6.55 -17.92
N PHE A 213 9.41 6.42 -18.51
CA PHE A 213 9.59 6.06 -19.90
C PHE A 213 8.97 4.69 -20.25
N VAL A 214 9.21 3.67 -19.43
CA VAL A 214 8.65 2.32 -19.65
C VAL A 214 7.12 2.36 -19.56
N GLN A 215 6.57 3.06 -18.59
CA GLN A 215 5.12 3.23 -18.46
C GLN A 215 4.51 3.93 -19.68
N GLU A 216 5.12 5.02 -20.15
CA GLU A 216 4.68 5.76 -21.33
C GLU A 216 4.72 4.89 -22.60
N ASN A 217 5.84 4.17 -22.80
CA ASN A 217 5.99 3.28 -23.96
C ASN A 217 5.01 2.10 -23.95
N LEU A 218 4.74 1.51 -22.78
CA LEU A 218 3.75 0.42 -22.67
C LEU A 218 2.33 0.95 -22.91
N THR A 219 2.00 2.13 -22.38
CA THR A 219 0.69 2.75 -22.62
C THR A 219 0.52 3.16 -24.08
N GLY A 220 1.56 3.73 -24.71
CA GLY A 220 1.60 4.14 -26.10
C GLY A 220 2.05 3.07 -27.10
N PHE A 221 2.15 1.79 -26.68
CA PHE A 221 2.78 0.73 -27.49
C PHE A 221 2.19 0.63 -28.90
N ASN A 222 0.87 0.63 -29.04
CA ASN A 222 0.19 0.56 -30.31
C ASN A 222 0.49 1.78 -31.21
N VAL A 223 0.65 2.96 -30.60
CA VAL A 223 0.97 4.21 -31.32
C VAL A 223 2.41 4.14 -31.84
N ILE A 224 3.36 3.71 -31.01
CA ILE A 224 4.76 3.51 -31.42
C ILE A 224 4.84 2.56 -32.61
N LYS A 225 4.12 1.44 -32.55
CA LYS A 225 4.04 0.46 -33.63
C LYS A 225 3.41 1.01 -34.90
N LEU A 226 2.28 1.74 -34.76
CA LEU A 226 1.56 2.32 -35.88
C LEU A 226 2.40 3.33 -36.67
N TYR A 227 3.20 4.13 -35.96
CA TYR A 227 4.02 5.19 -36.58
C TYR A 227 5.48 4.76 -36.85
N GLY A 228 5.85 3.49 -36.61
CA GLY A 228 7.19 2.95 -36.86
C GLY A 228 8.29 3.65 -36.07
N ARG A 229 8.02 4.00 -34.79
CA ARG A 229 8.97 4.73 -33.92
C ARG A 229 9.75 3.85 -32.95
N GLU A 230 9.83 2.53 -33.23
CA GLU A 230 10.52 1.56 -32.36
C GLU A 230 12.01 1.88 -32.20
N GLU A 231 12.68 2.25 -33.29
CA GLU A 231 14.12 2.55 -33.24
C GLU A 231 14.41 3.83 -32.42
N GLN A 232 13.57 4.85 -32.57
CA GLN A 232 13.68 6.08 -31.76
C GLN A 232 13.44 5.78 -30.28
N SER A 233 12.42 4.99 -29.95
CA SER A 233 12.12 4.56 -28.58
C SER A 233 13.26 3.72 -27.98
N ALA A 234 13.85 2.82 -28.78
CA ALA A 234 14.99 2.01 -28.35
C ALA A 234 16.24 2.86 -28.08
N GLN A 235 16.49 3.89 -28.88
CA GLN A 235 17.62 4.81 -28.67
C GLN A 235 17.43 5.63 -27.37
N GLU A 236 16.23 6.15 -27.13
CA GLU A 236 15.92 6.89 -25.91
C GLU A 236 16.02 6.01 -24.66
N PHE A 237 15.53 4.77 -24.74
CA PHE A 237 15.73 3.77 -23.68
C PHE A 237 17.21 3.52 -23.40
N TYR A 238 18.02 3.39 -24.44
CA TYR A 238 19.46 3.21 -24.31
C TYR A 238 20.10 4.40 -23.58
N ASP A 239 19.74 5.63 -23.95
CA ASP A 239 20.33 6.85 -23.33
C ASP A 239 19.93 6.94 -21.84
N ILE A 240 18.68 6.64 -21.49
CA ILE A 240 18.20 6.61 -20.11
C ILE A 240 18.94 5.52 -19.30
N THR A 241 19.06 4.31 -19.86
CA THR A 241 19.73 3.20 -19.16
C THR A 241 21.23 3.41 -19.06
N HIS A 242 21.85 4.03 -20.06
CA HIS A 242 23.28 4.39 -20.02
C HIS A 242 23.55 5.43 -18.92
N ASN A 243 22.69 6.45 -18.80
CA ASN A 243 22.79 7.40 -17.69
C ASN A 243 22.62 6.72 -16.33
N LEU A 244 21.62 5.82 -16.19
CA LEU A 244 21.40 5.03 -14.97
C LEU A 244 22.63 4.17 -14.63
N GLN A 245 23.25 3.54 -15.63
CA GLN A 245 24.49 2.78 -15.45
C GLN A 245 25.62 3.66 -14.90
N GLN A 246 25.82 4.85 -15.46
CA GLN A 246 26.91 5.76 -15.03
C GLN A 246 26.74 6.23 -13.59
N VAL A 247 25.53 6.69 -13.23
CA VAL A 247 25.28 7.17 -11.86
C VAL A 247 25.26 6.02 -10.86
N GLY A 248 24.70 4.85 -11.24
CA GLY A 248 24.69 3.64 -10.44
C GLY A 248 26.10 3.09 -10.17
N PHE A 249 26.96 3.08 -11.21
CA PHE A 249 28.36 2.71 -11.05
C PHE A 249 29.06 3.61 -10.04
N LYS A 250 28.93 4.94 -10.16
CA LYS A 250 29.54 5.90 -9.21
C LYS A 250 28.99 5.72 -7.80
N ALA A 251 27.68 5.53 -7.63
CA ALA A 251 27.05 5.29 -6.34
C ALA A 251 27.62 4.05 -5.66
N THR A 252 27.67 2.92 -6.41
CA THR A 252 28.19 1.66 -5.91
C THR A 252 29.70 1.72 -5.66
N MET A 253 30.48 2.28 -6.57
CA MET A 253 31.94 2.42 -6.45
C MET A 253 32.31 3.20 -5.18
N VAL A 254 31.67 4.37 -4.95
CA VAL A 254 31.99 5.19 -3.78
C VAL A 254 31.53 4.48 -2.49
N SER A 255 30.33 3.94 -2.46
CA SER A 255 29.81 3.26 -1.26
C SER A 255 30.59 1.99 -0.91
N SER A 256 31.08 1.26 -1.92
CA SER A 256 31.89 0.06 -1.70
C SER A 256 33.27 0.34 -1.08
N MET A 257 33.73 1.59 -1.08
CA MET A 257 34.98 1.98 -0.41
C MET A 257 34.90 1.89 1.12
N VAL A 258 33.70 1.84 1.70
CA VAL A 258 33.53 1.71 3.16
C VAL A 258 34.25 0.49 3.68
N MET A 259 34.00 -0.69 3.07
CA MET A 259 34.58 -1.97 3.53
C MET A 259 36.13 -1.98 3.48
N PRO A 260 36.79 -1.65 2.35
CA PRO A 260 38.25 -1.60 2.30
C PRO A 260 38.87 -0.58 3.26
N LEU A 261 38.28 0.61 3.41
CA LEU A 261 38.84 1.64 4.28
C LEU A 261 38.71 1.31 5.76
N VAL A 262 37.55 0.81 6.19
CA VAL A 262 37.37 0.30 7.56
C VAL A 262 38.24 -0.94 7.80
N GLY A 263 38.36 -1.82 6.78
CA GLY A 263 39.27 -2.96 6.82
C GLY A 263 40.74 -2.54 6.99
N LEU A 264 41.19 -1.49 6.32
CA LEU A 264 42.54 -0.95 6.50
C LEU A 264 42.78 -0.50 7.95
N ILE A 265 41.83 0.21 8.57
CA ILE A 265 41.93 0.59 10.00
C ILE A 265 42.02 -0.65 10.87
N SER A 266 41.20 -1.67 10.59
CA SER A 266 41.25 -2.95 11.32
C SER A 266 42.62 -3.62 11.20
N HIS A 267 43.21 -3.66 10.00
CA HIS A 267 44.54 -4.25 9.79
C HIS A 267 45.64 -3.45 10.50
N MET A 268 45.56 -2.10 10.52
CA MET A 268 46.45 -1.28 11.33
C MET A 268 46.32 -1.57 12.83
N THR A 269 45.08 -1.73 13.29
CA THR A 269 44.81 -2.13 14.69
C THR A 269 45.39 -3.51 14.98
N TYR A 270 45.30 -4.48 14.04
CA TYR A 270 45.96 -5.80 14.21
C TYR A 270 47.47 -5.70 14.32
N LEU A 271 48.12 -4.90 13.48
CA LEU A 271 49.57 -4.71 13.56
C LEU A 271 50.00 -4.16 14.94
N LEU A 272 49.26 -3.16 15.45
CA LEU A 272 49.49 -2.63 16.78
C LEU A 272 49.25 -3.66 17.88
N LEU A 273 48.16 -4.42 17.79
CA LEU A 273 47.85 -5.51 18.75
C LEU A 273 48.90 -6.64 18.68
N ALA A 274 49.35 -7.02 17.49
CA ALA A 274 50.38 -8.03 17.33
C ALA A 274 51.70 -7.57 17.97
N LEU A 275 52.08 -6.31 17.77
CA LEU A 275 53.30 -5.73 18.34
C LEU A 275 53.20 -5.60 19.87
N LEU A 276 52.19 -4.87 20.38
CA LEU A 276 52.04 -4.58 21.82
C LEU A 276 51.62 -5.82 22.59
N GLY A 277 50.70 -6.63 22.03
CA GLY A 277 50.23 -7.87 22.62
C GLY A 277 51.30 -8.97 22.59
N GLY A 278 52.09 -9.04 21.51
CA GLY A 278 53.27 -9.92 21.43
C GLY A 278 54.30 -9.60 22.49
N LEU A 279 54.61 -8.32 22.71
CA LEU A 279 55.49 -7.87 23.82
C LEU A 279 54.89 -8.27 25.19
N ALA A 280 53.61 -8.09 25.40
CA ALA A 280 52.92 -8.49 26.63
C ALA A 280 52.93 -10.02 26.84
N VAL A 281 52.89 -10.81 25.78
CA VAL A 281 53.05 -12.29 25.87
C VAL A 281 54.48 -12.66 26.26
N LEU A 282 55.49 -12.01 25.66
CA LEU A 282 56.92 -12.26 26.01
C LEU A 282 57.20 -11.87 27.46
N GLN A 283 56.53 -10.86 27.98
CA GLN A 283 56.65 -10.42 29.39
C GLN A 283 55.83 -11.30 30.36
N GLY A 284 55.05 -12.29 29.87
CA GLY A 284 54.21 -13.13 30.68
C GLY A 284 52.93 -12.46 31.22
N VAL A 285 52.63 -11.24 30.79
CA VAL A 285 51.43 -10.48 31.22
C VAL A 285 50.18 -10.98 30.50
N LEU A 286 50.30 -11.52 29.30
CA LEU A 286 49.20 -12.01 28.46
C LEU A 286 49.51 -13.42 27.96
N THR A 287 48.47 -14.26 27.79
CA THR A 287 48.61 -15.55 27.12
C THR A 287 48.48 -15.41 25.61
N ILE A 288 49.05 -16.34 24.84
CA ILE A 288 48.94 -16.34 23.39
C ILE A 288 47.47 -16.51 22.93
N GLY A 289 46.67 -17.26 23.68
CA GLY A 289 45.26 -17.44 23.44
C GLY A 289 44.44 -16.16 23.65
N ASN A 290 44.80 -15.38 24.70
CA ASN A 290 44.18 -14.09 24.94
C ASN A 290 44.51 -13.09 23.83
N LEU A 291 45.76 -13.07 23.31
CA LEU A 291 46.16 -12.26 22.18
C LEU A 291 45.33 -12.63 20.93
N GLN A 292 45.16 -13.90 20.67
CA GLN A 292 44.35 -14.38 19.55
C GLN A 292 42.86 -14.01 19.72
N ALA A 293 42.31 -14.06 20.94
CA ALA A 293 40.97 -13.59 21.24
C ALA A 293 40.81 -12.09 20.94
N PHE A 294 41.80 -11.24 21.27
CA PHE A 294 41.82 -9.83 20.93
C PHE A 294 41.73 -9.58 19.40
N VAL A 295 42.49 -10.37 18.62
CA VAL A 295 42.47 -10.28 17.16
C VAL A 295 41.06 -10.57 16.63
N GLN A 296 40.37 -11.57 17.14
CA GLN A 296 38.99 -11.88 16.75
C GLN A 296 37.99 -10.79 17.21
N TYR A 297 38.17 -10.24 18.41
CA TYR A 297 37.31 -9.17 18.91
C TYR A 297 37.36 -7.89 18.06
N VAL A 298 38.50 -7.56 17.42
CA VAL A 298 38.56 -6.42 16.48
C VAL A 298 37.58 -6.57 15.34
N TRP A 299 37.41 -7.79 14.81
CA TRP A 299 36.40 -8.06 13.79
C TRP A 299 34.97 -7.92 14.33
N GLN A 300 34.72 -8.47 15.51
CA GLN A 300 33.39 -8.39 16.13
C GLN A 300 32.97 -6.97 16.50
N VAL A 301 33.93 -6.05 16.75
CA VAL A 301 33.66 -4.63 17.00
C VAL A 301 33.30 -3.87 15.72
N ASN A 302 33.93 -4.20 14.59
CA ASN A 302 33.72 -3.45 13.35
C ASN A 302 32.39 -3.83 12.64
N GLN A 303 31.90 -5.05 12.82
CA GLN A 303 30.66 -5.51 12.22
C GLN A 303 29.42 -4.70 12.64
N PRO A 304 29.17 -4.42 13.93
CA PRO A 304 28.07 -3.57 14.37
C PRO A 304 28.08 -2.17 13.78
N ILE A 305 29.27 -1.57 13.60
CA ILE A 305 29.42 -0.22 13.00
C ILE A 305 28.90 -0.20 11.55
N GLN A 306 29.24 -1.24 10.79
CA GLN A 306 28.78 -1.38 9.41
C GLN A 306 27.27 -1.62 9.36
N THR A 307 26.74 -2.49 10.21
CA THR A 307 25.32 -2.81 10.31
C THR A 307 24.50 -1.56 10.62
N ILE A 308 24.85 -0.77 11.63
CA ILE A 308 24.15 0.47 11.98
C ILE A 308 24.12 1.45 10.79
N THR A 309 25.23 1.53 10.05
CA THR A 309 25.31 2.41 8.87
C THR A 309 24.33 1.97 7.77
N GLN A 310 24.22 0.67 7.49
CA GLN A 310 23.31 0.13 6.49
C GLN A 310 21.82 0.27 6.91
N LEU A 311 21.53 0.09 8.19
CA LEU A 311 20.16 0.18 8.72
C LEU A 311 19.59 1.59 8.68
N THR A 312 20.44 2.64 8.66
CA THR A 312 19.96 4.03 8.67
C THR A 312 19.03 4.32 7.49
N GLY A 313 19.39 3.85 6.28
CA GLY A 313 18.56 4.02 5.08
C GLY A 313 17.24 3.25 5.17
N ALA A 314 17.27 2.00 5.61
CA ALA A 314 16.08 1.16 5.76
C ALA A 314 15.10 1.74 6.80
N LEU A 315 15.60 2.22 7.92
CA LEU A 315 14.79 2.86 8.96
C LEU A 315 14.17 4.18 8.49
N GLN A 316 14.90 4.98 7.71
CA GLN A 316 14.37 6.23 7.14
C GLN A 316 13.27 5.95 6.11
N SER A 317 13.44 4.96 5.24
CA SER A 317 12.43 4.51 4.28
C SER A 317 11.18 4.02 5.00
N ALA A 318 11.34 3.13 5.98
CA ALA A 318 10.23 2.60 6.78
C ALA A 318 9.49 3.70 7.55
N LYS A 319 10.19 4.70 8.07
CA LYS A 319 9.56 5.86 8.71
C LYS A 319 8.71 6.64 7.71
N SER A 320 9.20 6.92 6.51
CA SER A 320 8.44 7.60 5.46
C SER A 320 7.20 6.79 5.06
N SER A 321 7.33 5.48 4.88
CA SER A 321 6.23 4.58 4.59
C SER A 321 5.19 4.55 5.72
N LEU A 322 5.65 4.51 6.98
CA LEU A 322 4.77 4.56 8.13
C LEU A 322 4.01 5.91 8.22
N ASP A 323 4.67 7.03 7.90
CA ASP A 323 4.04 8.35 7.88
C ASP A 323 2.90 8.39 6.84
N ARG A 324 3.07 7.81 5.63
CA ARG A 324 2.02 7.69 4.61
C ARG A 324 0.87 6.77 5.03
N ILE A 325 1.18 5.64 5.68
CA ILE A 325 0.15 4.76 6.26
C ILE A 325 -0.67 5.50 7.31
N LEU A 326 0.00 6.25 8.20
CA LEU A 326 -0.65 7.00 9.26
C LEU A 326 -1.49 8.17 8.72
N GLU A 327 -1.11 8.78 7.62
CA GLU A 327 -1.93 9.77 6.91
C GLU A 327 -3.27 9.17 6.48
N LEU A 328 -3.27 7.97 5.89
CA LEU A 328 -4.50 7.23 5.56
C LEU A 328 -5.32 6.92 6.83
N MET A 329 -4.66 6.48 7.90
CA MET A 329 -5.34 6.15 9.16
C MET A 329 -5.94 7.37 9.86
N ASP A 330 -5.38 8.56 9.66
CA ASP A 330 -5.85 9.83 10.22
C ASP A 330 -6.91 10.53 9.37
N ALA A 331 -7.11 10.08 8.14
CA ALA A 331 -8.11 10.67 7.26
C ALA A 331 -9.51 10.67 7.92
N PRO A 332 -10.28 11.74 7.75
CA PRO A 332 -11.63 11.82 8.33
C PRO A 332 -12.52 10.72 7.79
N GLU A 333 -13.23 10.04 8.69
CA GLU A 333 -14.21 9.01 8.31
C GLU A 333 -15.55 9.63 7.94
N GLU A 334 -16.37 8.92 7.17
CA GLU A 334 -17.76 9.33 6.97
C GLU A 334 -18.48 9.45 8.33
N VAL A 335 -19.03 10.64 8.60
CA VAL A 335 -19.77 10.87 9.84
C VAL A 335 -21.03 10.02 9.84
N VAL A 336 -21.12 9.09 10.77
CA VAL A 336 -22.35 8.33 11.04
C VAL A 336 -23.26 9.23 11.89
N SER A 337 -23.93 10.21 11.24
CA SER A 337 -24.96 11.00 11.89
C SER A 337 -26.32 10.44 11.49
N ALA A 338 -27.07 9.95 12.46
CA ALA A 338 -28.45 9.56 12.27
C ALA A 338 -29.29 10.33 13.29
N LYS A 339 -29.79 11.50 12.90
CA LYS A 339 -30.78 12.28 13.67
C LYS A 339 -32.20 11.82 13.38
N ALA A 340 -32.41 11.22 12.21
CA ALA A 340 -33.71 10.71 11.79
C ALA A 340 -33.57 9.23 11.38
N HIS A 341 -34.63 8.45 11.65
CA HIS A 341 -34.79 7.10 11.11
C HIS A 341 -35.79 7.14 9.98
N LEU A 342 -35.54 6.36 8.93
CA LEU A 342 -36.55 6.11 7.90
C LEU A 342 -37.71 5.36 8.56
N ALA A 343 -38.84 6.04 8.75
CA ALA A 343 -40.01 5.48 9.43
C ALA A 343 -40.81 4.45 8.59
N GLY A 344 -40.38 4.15 7.35
CA GLY A 344 -41.01 3.23 6.41
C GLY A 344 -40.36 3.27 5.03
N PRO A 345 -40.93 2.52 4.07
CA PRO A 345 -40.47 2.60 2.69
C PRO A 345 -40.67 4.01 2.13
N LEU A 346 -39.65 4.54 1.44
CA LEU A 346 -39.71 5.84 0.79
C LEU A 346 -40.76 5.84 -0.34
N THR A 347 -41.38 7.01 -0.58
CA THR A 347 -42.25 7.22 -1.75
C THR A 347 -41.44 7.59 -2.99
N GLY A 348 -40.26 8.20 -2.78
CA GLY A 348 -39.34 8.62 -3.84
C GLY A 348 -39.51 10.07 -4.27
N ARG A 349 -40.14 10.93 -3.43
CA ARG A 349 -40.13 12.39 -3.67
C ARG A 349 -38.75 12.94 -3.39
N VAL A 350 -38.21 13.77 -4.30
CA VAL A 350 -36.89 14.39 -4.15
C VAL A 350 -37.01 15.91 -4.35
N SER A 351 -36.43 16.69 -3.42
CA SER A 351 -36.43 18.14 -3.49
C SER A 351 -35.02 18.69 -3.28
N PHE A 352 -34.59 19.56 -4.18
CA PHE A 352 -33.36 20.34 -4.04
C PHE A 352 -33.78 21.78 -3.70
N LYS A 353 -33.29 22.33 -2.59
CA LYS A 353 -33.61 23.67 -2.11
C LYS A 353 -32.34 24.51 -1.99
N ASP A 354 -32.20 25.49 -2.87
CA ASP A 354 -31.08 26.45 -2.93
C ASP A 354 -29.70 25.77 -2.82
N VAL A 355 -29.54 24.64 -3.52
CA VAL A 355 -28.32 23.83 -3.43
C VAL A 355 -27.18 24.52 -4.14
N ALA A 356 -26.04 24.66 -3.43
CA ALA A 356 -24.75 25.05 -3.99
C ALA A 356 -23.69 24.04 -3.59
N PHE A 357 -22.72 23.85 -4.47
CA PHE A 357 -21.62 22.92 -4.26
C PHE A 357 -20.36 23.29 -5.04
N HIS A 358 -19.22 23.00 -4.46
CA HIS A 358 -17.89 23.07 -5.08
C HIS A 358 -17.00 21.92 -4.60
N TYR A 359 -16.15 21.41 -5.49
CA TYR A 359 -15.07 20.48 -5.11
C TYR A 359 -13.85 21.22 -4.53
N GLN A 360 -13.62 22.45 -5.00
CA GLN A 360 -12.57 23.38 -4.54
C GLN A 360 -13.24 24.73 -4.21
N GLU A 361 -12.86 25.34 -3.10
CA GLU A 361 -13.50 26.57 -2.59
C GLU A 361 -13.53 27.72 -3.60
N ASP A 362 -12.51 27.81 -4.48
CA ASP A 362 -12.36 28.83 -5.50
C ASP A 362 -13.12 28.55 -6.82
N LYS A 363 -13.71 27.34 -6.95
CA LYS A 363 -14.37 26.89 -8.20
C LYS A 363 -15.79 26.37 -7.94
N PRO A 364 -16.78 27.28 -7.74
CA PRO A 364 -18.16 26.88 -7.57
C PRO A 364 -18.67 26.17 -8.84
N LEU A 365 -19.24 24.96 -8.64
CA LEU A 365 -19.73 24.13 -9.76
C LEU A 365 -21.25 24.11 -9.82
N ILE A 366 -21.96 24.03 -8.69
CA ILE A 366 -23.42 24.09 -8.64
C ILE A 366 -23.81 25.36 -7.88
N ARG A 367 -24.80 26.11 -8.38
CA ARG A 367 -25.26 27.38 -7.80
C ARG A 367 -26.78 27.49 -7.87
N ASN A 368 -27.42 27.84 -6.73
CA ASN A 368 -28.85 28.08 -6.62
C ASN A 368 -29.73 27.05 -7.33
N PHE A 369 -29.36 25.77 -7.17
CA PHE A 369 -30.05 24.68 -7.83
C PHE A 369 -31.33 24.34 -7.05
N ASN A 370 -32.48 24.53 -7.70
CA ASN A 370 -33.81 24.25 -7.16
C ASN A 370 -34.56 23.31 -8.08
N LEU A 371 -35.09 22.21 -7.51
CA LEU A 371 -35.83 21.18 -8.25
C LEU A 371 -36.80 20.46 -7.33
N GLU A 372 -38.02 20.27 -7.79
CA GLU A 372 -39.01 19.38 -7.19
C GLU A 372 -39.32 18.22 -8.13
N VAL A 373 -39.27 16.99 -7.59
CA VAL A 373 -39.51 15.76 -8.32
C VAL A 373 -40.56 14.93 -7.55
N GLU A 374 -41.66 14.65 -8.20
CA GLU A 374 -42.72 13.83 -7.63
C GLU A 374 -42.40 12.34 -7.74
N PRO A 375 -42.97 11.49 -6.85
CA PRO A 375 -42.79 10.03 -6.93
C PRO A 375 -43.15 9.47 -8.30
N GLY A 376 -42.27 8.62 -8.86
CA GLY A 376 -42.46 7.97 -10.15
C GLY A 376 -42.14 8.81 -11.37
N GLN A 377 -41.72 10.06 -11.22
CA GLN A 377 -41.30 10.91 -12.35
C GLN A 377 -39.95 10.49 -12.91
N MET A 378 -39.84 10.57 -14.24
CA MET A 378 -38.59 10.42 -14.97
C MET A 378 -37.98 11.78 -15.30
N ILE A 379 -36.80 12.07 -14.80
CA ILE A 379 -36.05 13.30 -14.98
C ILE A 379 -34.86 13.04 -15.88
N ALA A 380 -34.87 13.60 -17.09
CA ALA A 380 -33.71 13.60 -17.99
C ALA A 380 -32.79 14.78 -17.68
N ILE A 381 -31.52 14.54 -17.49
CA ILE A 381 -30.49 15.55 -17.24
C ILE A 381 -29.63 15.66 -18.49
N VAL A 382 -29.69 16.81 -19.16
CA VAL A 382 -28.96 17.09 -20.40
C VAL A 382 -28.05 18.31 -20.24
N GLY A 383 -26.98 18.38 -21.00
CA GLY A 383 -26.03 19.51 -21.00
C GLY A 383 -24.63 19.09 -21.46
N PRO A 384 -23.76 20.04 -21.77
CA PRO A 384 -22.40 19.76 -22.21
C PRO A 384 -21.56 19.04 -21.13
N THR A 385 -20.41 18.52 -21.56
CA THR A 385 -19.43 17.94 -20.60
C THR A 385 -18.96 19.02 -19.61
N GLY A 386 -18.89 18.69 -18.33
CA GLY A 386 -18.54 19.66 -17.27
C GLY A 386 -19.71 20.49 -16.73
N ALA A 387 -20.94 20.36 -17.25
CA ALA A 387 -22.10 21.10 -16.76
C ALA A 387 -22.58 20.74 -15.35
N GLY A 388 -21.99 19.70 -14.70
CA GLY A 388 -22.35 19.31 -13.34
C GLY A 388 -23.31 18.12 -13.23
N LYS A 389 -23.62 17.42 -14.34
CA LYS A 389 -24.57 16.28 -14.36
C LYS A 389 -24.21 15.17 -13.36
N THR A 390 -22.99 14.65 -13.44
CA THR A 390 -22.49 13.60 -12.52
C THR A 390 -22.38 14.13 -11.09
N THR A 391 -22.04 15.40 -10.90
CA THR A 391 -21.97 16.03 -9.57
C THR A 391 -23.33 16.06 -8.89
N LEU A 392 -24.40 16.38 -9.63
CA LEU A 392 -25.75 16.35 -9.08
C LEU A 392 -26.13 14.96 -8.53
N ILE A 393 -25.79 13.92 -9.28
CA ILE A 393 -25.97 12.51 -8.87
C ILE A 393 -25.17 12.19 -7.61
N ASN A 394 -23.90 12.59 -7.56
CA ASN A 394 -23.04 12.37 -6.39
C ASN A 394 -23.57 13.07 -5.14
N LEU A 395 -24.18 14.26 -5.28
CA LEU A 395 -24.84 14.97 -4.19
C LEU A 395 -26.11 14.25 -3.73
N LEU A 396 -26.94 13.78 -4.66
CA LEU A 396 -28.17 13.06 -4.35
C LEU A 396 -27.90 11.75 -3.58
N MET A 397 -26.85 11.01 -3.95
CA MET A 397 -26.40 9.80 -3.26
C MET A 397 -25.61 10.09 -1.97
N ARG A 398 -25.41 11.36 -1.67
CA ARG A 398 -24.61 11.81 -0.53
C ARG A 398 -23.21 11.19 -0.52
N PHE A 399 -22.56 11.11 -1.69
CA PHE A 399 -21.12 10.88 -1.80
C PHE A 399 -20.34 12.13 -1.39
N TYR A 400 -20.98 13.30 -1.60
CA TYR A 400 -20.56 14.62 -1.13
C TYR A 400 -21.73 15.30 -0.42
N ASP A 401 -21.46 16.03 0.63
CA ASP A 401 -22.46 16.89 1.27
C ASP A 401 -22.51 18.24 0.54
N VAL A 402 -23.70 18.84 0.44
CA VAL A 402 -23.89 20.16 -0.18
C VAL A 402 -23.20 21.25 0.64
N THR A 403 -22.66 22.28 -0.04
CA THR A 403 -22.01 23.42 0.63
C THR A 403 -23.05 24.39 1.19
N GLN A 404 -24.16 24.60 0.47
CA GLN A 404 -25.31 25.42 0.89
C GLN A 404 -26.60 24.75 0.44
N GLY A 405 -27.70 25.11 1.08
CA GLY A 405 -29.01 24.56 0.78
C GLY A 405 -29.23 23.18 1.38
N ALA A 406 -30.20 22.44 0.86
CA ALA A 406 -30.56 21.10 1.33
C ALA A 406 -31.09 20.23 0.18
N ILE A 407 -30.80 18.93 0.25
CA ILE A 407 -31.45 17.90 -0.58
C ILE A 407 -32.36 17.10 0.35
N LEU A 408 -33.64 17.02 0.00
CA LEU A 408 -34.65 16.32 0.78
C LEU A 408 -35.13 15.08 0.03
N VAL A 409 -35.27 13.98 0.71
CA VAL A 409 -35.95 12.77 0.24
C VAL A 409 -37.15 12.51 1.14
N ASP A 410 -38.33 12.49 0.55
CA ASP A 410 -39.62 12.43 1.27
C ASP A 410 -39.74 13.49 2.40
N GLY A 411 -39.21 14.70 2.15
CA GLY A 411 -39.24 15.82 3.10
C GLY A 411 -38.14 15.78 4.17
N LEU A 412 -37.32 14.73 4.24
CA LEU A 412 -36.21 14.58 5.19
C LEU A 412 -34.89 15.01 4.54
N ASP A 413 -34.12 15.85 5.22
CA ASP A 413 -32.76 16.20 4.74
C ASP A 413 -31.87 14.95 4.73
N ILE A 414 -31.24 14.67 3.60
CA ILE A 414 -30.36 13.50 3.44
C ILE A 414 -29.20 13.49 4.44
N ARG A 415 -28.82 14.66 4.98
CA ARG A 415 -27.76 14.79 5.99
C ARG A 415 -28.18 14.26 7.36
N ASP A 416 -29.47 14.23 7.65
CA ASP A 416 -30.00 13.71 8.90
C ASP A 416 -30.27 12.18 8.87
N LEU A 417 -30.25 11.58 7.68
CA LEU A 417 -30.44 10.14 7.48
C LEU A 417 -29.13 9.35 7.62
N PRO A 418 -29.15 8.10 8.10
CA PRO A 418 -27.99 7.23 8.03
C PRO A 418 -27.66 6.92 6.57
N ARG A 419 -26.39 7.17 6.16
CA ARG A 419 -25.96 7.02 4.75
C ARG A 419 -26.25 5.65 4.16
N GLN A 420 -26.04 4.58 4.94
CA GLN A 420 -26.33 3.23 4.48
C GLN A 420 -27.82 3.03 4.19
N GLY A 421 -28.71 3.49 5.09
CA GLY A 421 -30.16 3.40 4.90
C GLY A 421 -30.64 4.24 3.72
N LEU A 422 -30.06 5.43 3.52
CA LEU A 422 -30.33 6.28 2.37
C LEU A 422 -29.89 5.60 1.06
N ARG A 423 -28.65 5.14 0.98
CA ARG A 423 -28.09 4.52 -0.24
C ARG A 423 -28.79 3.22 -0.64
N GLN A 424 -29.35 2.49 0.31
CA GLN A 424 -30.17 1.30 0.01
C GLN A 424 -31.47 1.62 -0.75
N GLN A 425 -31.93 2.88 -0.75
CA GLN A 425 -33.12 3.30 -1.48
C GLN A 425 -32.81 3.66 -2.94
N PHE A 426 -31.54 3.73 -3.31
CA PHE A 426 -31.09 4.03 -4.66
C PHE A 426 -30.65 2.80 -5.41
N GLY A 427 -31.05 2.69 -6.67
CA GLY A 427 -30.45 1.80 -7.65
C GLY A 427 -29.61 2.61 -8.63
N MET A 428 -28.45 2.11 -9.01
CA MET A 428 -27.56 2.80 -9.92
C MET A 428 -27.11 1.89 -11.05
N VAL A 429 -27.26 2.36 -12.29
CA VAL A 429 -26.68 1.75 -13.48
C VAL A 429 -25.76 2.78 -14.11
N LEU A 430 -24.46 2.54 -14.00
CA LEU A 430 -23.40 3.41 -14.51
C LEU A 430 -23.06 3.08 -15.97
N GLN A 431 -22.45 4.05 -16.65
CA GLN A 431 -21.85 3.87 -17.96
C GLN A 431 -20.84 2.71 -17.99
N ASP A 432 -19.93 2.67 -17.01
CA ASP A 432 -18.98 1.58 -16.84
C ASP A 432 -19.60 0.49 -15.97
N ALA A 433 -20.09 -0.56 -16.64
CA ALA A 433 -20.68 -1.72 -15.97
C ALA A 433 -19.62 -2.50 -15.21
N TRP A 434 -19.53 -2.29 -13.88
CA TRP A 434 -18.59 -2.99 -13.02
C TRP A 434 -19.17 -4.29 -12.48
N LEU A 435 -18.42 -5.39 -12.65
CA LEU A 435 -18.70 -6.71 -12.13
C LEU A 435 -17.45 -7.23 -11.41
N TYR A 436 -17.61 -7.83 -10.23
CA TYR A 436 -16.49 -8.37 -9.47
C TYR A 436 -16.17 -9.82 -9.88
N GLU A 437 -14.96 -10.26 -9.51
CA GLU A 437 -14.54 -11.65 -9.70
C GLU A 437 -15.41 -12.58 -8.84
N GLY A 438 -16.20 -13.42 -9.49
CA GLY A 438 -17.17 -14.32 -8.85
C GLY A 438 -18.06 -14.96 -9.90
N THR A 439 -19.10 -15.68 -9.47
CA THR A 439 -20.07 -16.22 -10.41
C THR A 439 -21.01 -15.12 -10.92
N ILE A 440 -21.66 -15.35 -12.07
CA ILE A 440 -22.73 -14.47 -12.55
C ILE A 440 -23.83 -14.37 -11.50
N LYS A 441 -24.20 -15.48 -10.88
CA LYS A 441 -25.18 -15.55 -9.79
C LYS A 441 -24.80 -14.65 -8.60
N ASP A 442 -23.53 -14.68 -8.16
CA ASP A 442 -23.05 -13.84 -7.08
C ASP A 442 -23.12 -12.38 -7.45
N ASN A 443 -22.74 -12.03 -8.68
CA ASN A 443 -22.84 -10.67 -9.21
C ASN A 443 -24.28 -10.15 -9.24
N LEU A 444 -25.27 -10.96 -9.59
CA LEU A 444 -26.68 -10.57 -9.55
C LEU A 444 -27.17 -10.43 -8.11
N ARG A 445 -26.83 -11.40 -7.23
CA ARG A 445 -27.19 -11.40 -5.81
C ARG A 445 -26.61 -10.20 -5.04
N PHE A 446 -25.59 -9.54 -5.57
CA PHE A 446 -25.02 -8.31 -4.98
C PHE A 446 -26.08 -7.19 -4.84
N GLY A 447 -27.13 -7.18 -5.66
CA GLY A 447 -28.27 -6.27 -5.52
C GLY A 447 -29.13 -6.55 -4.30
N ASN A 448 -29.29 -7.85 -3.94
CA ASN A 448 -29.99 -8.28 -2.74
C ASN A 448 -29.40 -9.61 -2.25
N LEU A 449 -28.62 -9.54 -1.17
CA LEU A 449 -27.90 -10.70 -0.63
C LEU A 449 -28.84 -11.83 -0.14
N ASN A 450 -30.09 -11.51 0.19
CA ASN A 450 -31.09 -12.44 0.68
C ASN A 450 -31.97 -13.03 -0.45
N ALA A 451 -31.71 -12.66 -1.72
CA ALA A 451 -32.52 -13.13 -2.85
C ALA A 451 -32.37 -14.64 -3.07
N THR A 452 -33.49 -15.30 -3.34
CA THR A 452 -33.53 -16.72 -3.74
C THR A 452 -33.03 -16.88 -5.17
N ASP A 453 -32.72 -18.13 -5.56
CA ASP A 453 -32.26 -18.42 -6.92
C ASP A 453 -33.37 -18.15 -7.96
N GLU A 454 -34.63 -18.34 -7.59
CA GLU A 454 -35.79 -18.05 -8.43
C GLU A 454 -35.91 -16.55 -8.69
N GLN A 455 -35.71 -15.70 -7.65
CA GLN A 455 -35.74 -14.24 -7.78
C GLN A 455 -34.61 -13.75 -8.67
N ILE A 456 -33.42 -14.36 -8.57
CA ILE A 456 -32.27 -14.04 -9.44
C ILE A 456 -32.60 -14.32 -10.91
N VAL A 457 -33.21 -15.47 -11.19
CA VAL A 457 -33.63 -15.88 -12.55
C VAL A 457 -34.73 -14.94 -13.07
N GLU A 458 -35.70 -14.57 -12.23
CA GLU A 458 -36.76 -13.63 -12.61
C GLU A 458 -36.19 -12.24 -12.95
N ALA A 459 -35.27 -11.72 -12.14
CA ALA A 459 -34.57 -10.45 -12.45
C ALA A 459 -33.77 -10.53 -13.74
N ALA A 460 -33.08 -11.65 -14.00
CA ALA A 460 -32.34 -11.87 -15.24
C ALA A 460 -33.27 -11.94 -16.47
N LYS A 461 -34.44 -12.56 -16.35
CA LYS A 461 -35.47 -12.58 -17.39
C LYS A 461 -36.03 -11.17 -17.63
N ALA A 462 -36.31 -10.42 -16.57
CA ALA A 462 -36.80 -9.07 -16.63
C ALA A 462 -35.81 -8.13 -17.34
N ALA A 463 -34.51 -8.34 -17.14
CA ALA A 463 -33.44 -7.62 -17.81
C ALA A 463 -33.08 -8.19 -19.20
N ASN A 464 -33.81 -9.16 -19.73
CA ASN A 464 -33.53 -9.81 -21.03
C ASN A 464 -32.14 -10.48 -21.13
N VAL A 465 -31.54 -10.93 -20.02
CA VAL A 465 -30.20 -11.53 -19.97
C VAL A 465 -30.20 -13.03 -19.65
N ASP A 466 -31.32 -13.60 -19.18
CA ASP A 466 -31.41 -15.02 -18.81
C ASP A 466 -31.06 -15.97 -19.96
N HIS A 467 -31.54 -15.71 -21.18
CA HIS A 467 -31.21 -16.53 -22.34
C HIS A 467 -29.70 -16.56 -22.59
N PHE A 468 -29.06 -15.41 -22.56
CA PHE A 468 -27.61 -15.31 -22.72
C PHE A 468 -26.88 -16.08 -21.62
N ILE A 469 -27.25 -15.90 -20.35
CA ILE A 469 -26.61 -16.63 -19.23
C ILE A 469 -26.68 -18.14 -19.44
N ARG A 470 -27.81 -18.66 -19.90
CA ARG A 470 -28.01 -20.09 -20.16
C ARG A 470 -27.20 -20.64 -21.33
N THR A 471 -26.75 -19.79 -22.25
CA THR A 471 -25.86 -20.20 -23.37
C THR A 471 -24.40 -20.31 -22.94
N LEU A 472 -24.04 -19.76 -21.79
CA LEU A 472 -22.67 -19.77 -21.30
C LEU A 472 -22.29 -21.13 -20.67
N PRO A 473 -21.02 -21.57 -20.77
CA PRO A 473 -20.53 -22.75 -20.08
C PRO A 473 -20.70 -22.57 -18.55
N GLY A 474 -21.54 -23.39 -17.92
CA GLY A 474 -21.87 -23.28 -16.50
C GLY A 474 -23.02 -22.33 -16.13
N GLY A 475 -23.60 -21.62 -17.10
CA GLY A 475 -24.76 -20.74 -16.90
C GLY A 475 -24.56 -19.73 -15.77
N TYR A 476 -25.48 -19.68 -14.81
CA TYR A 476 -25.40 -18.79 -13.63
C TYR A 476 -24.17 -19.03 -12.75
N ASN A 477 -23.57 -20.23 -12.78
CA ASN A 477 -22.38 -20.58 -12.00
C ASN A 477 -21.07 -20.29 -12.76
N MET A 478 -21.14 -19.76 -13.97
CA MET A 478 -19.95 -19.34 -14.71
C MET A 478 -19.18 -18.28 -13.92
N LYS A 479 -17.88 -18.51 -13.71
CA LYS A 479 -16.98 -17.55 -13.08
C LYS A 479 -16.55 -16.46 -14.07
N MET A 480 -16.66 -15.24 -13.61
CA MET A 480 -16.15 -14.06 -14.31
C MET A 480 -14.68 -13.88 -13.96
N ASN A 481 -13.84 -13.54 -14.94
CA ASN A 481 -12.44 -13.17 -14.71
C ASN A 481 -12.35 -11.73 -14.17
N GLN A 482 -11.18 -11.35 -13.64
CA GLN A 482 -10.95 -10.04 -13.02
C GLN A 482 -11.35 -8.86 -13.92
N GLU A 483 -11.09 -8.97 -15.23
CA GLU A 483 -11.42 -7.91 -16.20
C GLU A 483 -12.83 -8.08 -16.78
N SER A 484 -13.53 -9.16 -16.41
CA SER A 484 -14.80 -9.56 -17.03
C SER A 484 -14.75 -9.52 -18.57
N SER A 485 -13.54 -9.80 -19.13
CA SER A 485 -13.27 -9.72 -20.58
C SER A 485 -13.94 -10.85 -21.38
N ASN A 486 -14.45 -11.86 -20.67
CA ASN A 486 -15.18 -13.00 -21.26
C ASN A 486 -16.65 -12.68 -21.61
N ILE A 487 -17.12 -11.43 -21.38
CA ILE A 487 -18.47 -10.96 -21.75
C ILE A 487 -18.38 -9.58 -22.40
N SER A 488 -19.29 -9.31 -23.36
CA SER A 488 -19.35 -8.01 -24.03
C SER A 488 -19.84 -6.90 -23.10
N LEU A 489 -19.49 -5.65 -23.43
CA LEU A 489 -19.91 -4.48 -22.63
C LEU A 489 -21.43 -4.39 -22.47
N GLY A 490 -22.21 -4.63 -23.54
CA GLY A 490 -23.67 -4.61 -23.47
C GLY A 490 -24.25 -5.73 -22.61
N GLN A 491 -23.62 -6.91 -22.61
CA GLN A 491 -24.01 -8.01 -21.71
C GLN A 491 -23.71 -7.66 -20.25
N LYS A 492 -22.58 -7.01 -19.96
CA LYS A 492 -22.28 -6.48 -18.62
C LYS A 492 -23.35 -5.48 -18.17
N GLN A 493 -23.78 -4.57 -19.06
CA GLN A 493 -24.86 -3.62 -18.76
C GLN A 493 -26.18 -4.32 -18.42
N LEU A 494 -26.58 -5.34 -19.18
CA LEU A 494 -27.79 -6.13 -18.86
C LEU A 494 -27.68 -6.81 -17.50
N LEU A 495 -26.51 -7.33 -17.11
CA LEU A 495 -26.27 -7.89 -15.80
C LEU A 495 -26.37 -6.84 -14.68
N THR A 496 -25.87 -5.61 -14.90
CA THR A 496 -26.03 -4.52 -13.91
C THR A 496 -27.47 -4.05 -13.80
N ILE A 497 -28.23 -4.03 -14.89
CA ILE A 497 -29.68 -3.78 -14.86
C ILE A 497 -30.41 -4.87 -14.09
N ALA A 498 -30.09 -6.13 -14.31
CA ALA A 498 -30.67 -7.26 -13.54
C ALA A 498 -30.35 -7.13 -12.03
N ARG A 499 -29.14 -6.71 -11.67
CA ARG A 499 -28.74 -6.39 -10.29
C ARG A 499 -29.62 -5.28 -9.69
N ALA A 500 -29.85 -4.21 -10.44
CA ALA A 500 -30.70 -3.10 -10.01
C ALA A 500 -32.18 -3.51 -9.87
N LEU A 501 -32.71 -4.34 -10.78
CA LEU A 501 -34.06 -4.91 -10.67
C LEU A 501 -34.22 -5.77 -9.42
N LEU A 502 -33.22 -6.57 -9.09
CA LEU A 502 -33.21 -7.44 -7.90
C LEU A 502 -33.16 -6.65 -6.60
N ALA A 503 -32.52 -5.46 -6.62
CA ALA A 503 -32.46 -4.57 -5.47
C ALA A 503 -33.79 -3.86 -5.17
N ASP A 504 -34.67 -3.72 -6.16
CA ASP A 504 -35.98 -3.05 -6.12
C ASP A 504 -35.97 -1.68 -5.42
N PRO A 505 -35.12 -0.74 -5.86
CA PRO A 505 -35.01 0.58 -5.26
C PRO A 505 -36.20 1.49 -5.61
N LYS A 506 -36.44 2.53 -4.79
CA LYS A 506 -37.47 3.54 -5.08
C LYS A 506 -37.00 4.68 -5.98
N ILE A 507 -35.70 4.95 -5.94
CA ILE A 507 -35.09 6.00 -6.75
C ILE A 507 -34.00 5.35 -7.61
N LEU A 508 -33.99 5.68 -8.90
CA LEU A 508 -33.03 5.18 -9.87
C LEU A 508 -32.12 6.28 -10.36
N ILE A 509 -30.87 5.93 -10.55
CA ILE A 509 -29.85 6.75 -11.18
C ILE A 509 -29.29 5.98 -12.36
N LEU A 510 -29.43 6.56 -13.54
CA LEU A 510 -29.08 5.89 -14.79
C LEU A 510 -28.13 6.79 -15.58
N ASP A 511 -26.96 6.26 -15.96
CA ASP A 511 -26.00 6.94 -16.84
C ASP A 511 -25.96 6.22 -18.19
N GLU A 512 -26.53 6.85 -19.21
CA GLU A 512 -26.87 6.21 -20.48
C GLU A 512 -25.78 6.43 -21.54
N ALA A 513 -24.59 5.87 -21.37
CA ALA A 513 -23.59 5.89 -22.43
C ALA A 513 -23.39 4.49 -23.06
N THR A 514 -23.99 4.26 -24.22
CA THR A 514 -23.93 2.97 -24.94
C THR A 514 -23.31 3.09 -26.32
N SER A 515 -22.35 3.97 -26.52
CA SER A 515 -21.73 4.31 -27.82
C SER A 515 -20.98 3.14 -28.52
N SER A 516 -20.93 1.95 -27.92
CA SER A 516 -20.10 0.83 -28.40
C SER A 516 -20.82 -0.52 -28.40
N VAL A 517 -22.18 -0.53 -28.47
CA VAL A 517 -22.98 -1.75 -28.41
C VAL A 517 -23.70 -1.97 -29.74
N ASP A 518 -23.81 -3.25 -30.16
CA ASP A 518 -24.57 -3.57 -31.38
C ASP A 518 -26.07 -3.25 -31.23
N THR A 519 -26.74 -2.91 -32.37
CA THR A 519 -28.13 -2.45 -32.40
C THR A 519 -29.13 -3.42 -31.75
N ARG A 520 -28.91 -4.73 -31.86
CA ARG A 520 -29.82 -5.73 -31.26
C ARG A 520 -29.73 -5.71 -29.75
N LEU A 521 -28.51 -5.70 -29.23
CA LEU A 521 -28.27 -5.67 -27.79
C LEU A 521 -28.70 -4.32 -27.19
N GLU A 522 -28.54 -3.25 -27.95
CA GLU A 522 -29.05 -1.91 -27.61
C GLU A 522 -30.54 -1.90 -27.34
N LEU A 523 -31.35 -2.50 -28.24
CA LEU A 523 -32.80 -2.64 -28.05
C LEU A 523 -33.15 -3.46 -26.78
N LEU A 524 -32.38 -4.49 -26.47
CA LEU A 524 -32.58 -5.28 -25.23
C LEU A 524 -32.27 -4.44 -24.00
N ILE A 525 -31.19 -3.66 -24.02
CA ILE A 525 -30.82 -2.74 -22.93
C ILE A 525 -31.93 -1.71 -22.73
N GLN A 526 -32.40 -1.08 -23.79
CA GLN A 526 -33.47 -0.07 -23.74
C GLN A 526 -34.75 -0.65 -23.13
N LYS A 527 -35.20 -1.84 -23.58
CA LYS A 527 -36.36 -2.52 -22.98
C LYS A 527 -36.16 -2.85 -21.50
N ALA A 528 -34.97 -3.31 -21.11
CA ALA A 528 -34.64 -3.60 -19.73
C ALA A 528 -34.64 -2.34 -18.86
N MET A 529 -34.11 -1.23 -19.40
CA MET A 529 -34.10 0.09 -18.74
C MET A 529 -35.52 0.64 -18.55
N SER A 530 -36.38 0.64 -19.60
CA SER A 530 -37.77 1.09 -19.49
C SER A 530 -38.51 0.29 -18.41
N ARG A 531 -38.33 -1.04 -18.38
CA ARG A 531 -38.93 -1.90 -17.35
C ARG A 531 -38.38 -1.61 -15.94
N LEU A 532 -37.06 -1.29 -15.83
CA LEU A 532 -36.47 -0.90 -14.57
C LEU A 532 -37.05 0.41 -14.04
N MET A 533 -37.38 1.37 -14.91
CA MET A 533 -37.93 2.68 -14.55
C MET A 533 -39.41 2.68 -14.15
N GLU A 534 -40.19 1.65 -14.55
CA GLU A 534 -41.62 1.59 -14.28
C GLU A 534 -41.95 1.77 -12.79
N GLY A 535 -42.73 2.80 -12.45
CA GLY A 535 -43.20 3.09 -11.09
C GLY A 535 -42.12 3.59 -10.12
N ARG A 536 -40.95 4.00 -10.63
CA ARG A 536 -39.83 4.51 -9.82
C ARG A 536 -39.44 5.91 -10.23
N THR A 537 -39.03 6.72 -9.23
CA THR A 537 -38.45 8.04 -9.53
C THR A 537 -37.08 7.84 -10.17
N SER A 538 -36.89 8.36 -11.38
CA SER A 538 -35.68 8.07 -12.17
C SER A 538 -34.95 9.35 -12.58
N PHE A 539 -33.66 9.42 -12.28
CA PHE A 539 -32.74 10.47 -12.76
C PHE A 539 -31.85 9.85 -13.84
N VAL A 540 -31.96 10.34 -15.07
CA VAL A 540 -31.28 9.78 -16.22
C VAL A 540 -30.32 10.83 -16.80
N ILE A 541 -29.02 10.56 -16.81
CA ILE A 541 -28.08 11.33 -17.64
C ILE A 541 -28.28 10.85 -19.08
N ALA A 542 -29.09 11.59 -19.83
CA ALA A 542 -29.53 11.13 -21.11
C ALA A 542 -28.56 11.54 -22.22
N HIS A 543 -28.11 10.56 -22.99
CA HIS A 543 -27.31 10.69 -24.20
C HIS A 543 -28.07 10.24 -25.45
N ARG A 544 -29.32 9.78 -25.28
CA ARG A 544 -30.18 9.31 -26.36
C ARG A 544 -31.45 10.15 -26.50
N LEU A 545 -31.82 10.39 -27.73
CA LEU A 545 -33.03 11.16 -28.03
C LEU A 545 -34.31 10.49 -27.51
N SER A 546 -34.45 9.17 -27.66
CA SER A 546 -35.62 8.43 -27.21
C SER A 546 -35.85 8.61 -25.69
N THR A 547 -34.80 8.50 -24.89
CA THR A 547 -34.86 8.66 -23.42
C THR A 547 -35.22 10.10 -23.03
N ILE A 548 -34.72 11.11 -23.79
CA ILE A 548 -35.05 12.52 -23.56
C ILE A 548 -36.52 12.79 -23.88
N GLN A 549 -37.07 12.20 -24.98
CA GLN A 549 -38.44 12.39 -25.41
C GLN A 549 -39.46 11.76 -24.45
N GLU A 550 -39.11 10.63 -23.82
CA GLU A 550 -39.98 9.92 -22.87
C GLU A 550 -39.96 10.53 -21.46
N ALA A 551 -39.06 11.49 -21.17
CA ALA A 551 -38.93 12.09 -19.86
C ALA A 551 -40.10 13.00 -19.48
N ASP A 552 -40.63 12.86 -18.27
CA ASP A 552 -41.66 13.78 -17.73
C ASP A 552 -41.12 15.19 -17.56
N LYS A 553 -39.85 15.32 -17.25
CA LYS A 553 -39.18 16.62 -17.12
C LYS A 553 -37.72 16.52 -17.58
N ILE A 554 -37.31 17.47 -18.40
CA ILE A 554 -35.94 17.63 -18.87
C ILE A 554 -35.31 18.78 -18.10
N LEU A 555 -34.13 18.56 -17.52
CA LEU A 555 -33.29 19.59 -16.91
C LEU A 555 -32.12 19.88 -17.84
N VAL A 556 -32.04 21.09 -18.29
CA VAL A 556 -30.95 21.55 -19.15
C VAL A 556 -29.93 22.28 -18.30
N LEU A 557 -28.76 21.66 -18.13
CA LEU A 557 -27.69 22.18 -17.31
C LEU A 557 -26.63 22.89 -18.16
N ARG A 558 -26.23 24.06 -17.69
CA ARG A 558 -25.08 24.80 -18.20
C ARG A 558 -24.37 25.51 -17.06
N ASP A 559 -23.06 25.35 -16.98
CA ASP A 559 -22.21 25.98 -15.96
C ASP A 559 -22.75 25.81 -14.52
N GLY A 560 -23.27 24.61 -14.20
CA GLY A 560 -23.78 24.25 -12.89
C GLY A 560 -25.13 24.83 -12.48
N GLN A 561 -25.87 25.38 -13.42
CA GLN A 561 -27.21 25.92 -13.21
C GLN A 561 -28.24 25.27 -14.15
N ILE A 562 -29.50 25.22 -13.72
CA ILE A 562 -30.61 24.89 -14.61
C ILE A 562 -30.88 26.14 -15.45
N VAL A 563 -30.59 26.05 -16.74
CA VAL A 563 -30.90 27.17 -17.69
C VAL A 563 -32.28 27.02 -18.27
N GLU A 564 -32.78 25.79 -18.43
CA GLU A 564 -34.12 25.49 -18.92
C GLU A 564 -34.65 24.22 -18.23
N GLN A 565 -35.95 24.16 -18.02
CA GLN A 565 -36.67 22.98 -17.58
C GLN A 565 -38.06 22.88 -18.21
N GLY A 566 -38.45 21.68 -18.57
CA GLY A 566 -39.75 21.47 -19.25
C GLY A 566 -39.83 20.04 -19.81
N ASN A 567 -40.82 19.76 -20.66
CA ASN A 567 -40.85 18.55 -21.45
C ASN A 567 -40.26 18.82 -22.87
N HIS A 568 -40.06 17.75 -23.63
CA HIS A 568 -39.46 17.80 -24.97
C HIS A 568 -40.11 18.85 -25.88
N ASP A 569 -41.45 18.84 -26.00
CA ASP A 569 -42.18 19.72 -26.92
C ASP A 569 -42.11 21.18 -26.49
N SER A 570 -42.23 21.46 -25.19
CA SER A 570 -42.17 22.81 -24.64
C SER A 570 -40.79 23.46 -24.84
N LEU A 571 -39.72 22.68 -24.63
CA LEU A 571 -38.35 23.16 -24.78
C LEU A 571 -37.94 23.34 -26.26
N LEU A 572 -38.45 22.49 -27.17
CA LEU A 572 -38.25 22.69 -28.59
C LEU A 572 -38.98 23.94 -29.08
N ALA A 573 -40.23 24.18 -28.61
CA ALA A 573 -41.02 25.36 -28.98
C ALA A 573 -40.38 26.67 -28.50
N ALA A 574 -39.69 26.63 -27.33
CA ALA A 574 -39.01 27.78 -26.75
C ALA A 574 -37.76 28.21 -27.56
N LYS A 575 -37.21 27.34 -28.41
CA LYS A 575 -36.00 27.56 -29.23
C LYS A 575 -34.82 28.11 -28.46
N GLY A 576 -34.65 27.67 -27.23
CA GLY A 576 -33.57 28.04 -26.34
C GLY A 576 -32.33 27.14 -26.46
N PHE A 577 -31.56 27.02 -25.39
CA PHE A 577 -30.31 26.22 -25.34
C PHE A 577 -30.56 24.72 -25.57
N TYR A 578 -31.72 24.20 -25.11
CA TYR A 578 -32.12 22.82 -25.43
C TYR A 578 -32.27 22.60 -26.94
N TYR A 579 -32.88 23.55 -27.64
CA TYR A 579 -33.04 23.46 -29.08
C TYR A 579 -31.68 23.45 -29.80
N GLU A 580 -30.74 24.28 -29.37
CA GLU A 580 -29.37 24.29 -29.92
C GLU A 580 -28.67 22.93 -29.69
N LEU A 581 -28.75 22.36 -28.47
CA LEU A 581 -28.21 21.04 -28.15
C LEU A 581 -28.88 19.96 -29.02
N TYR A 582 -30.19 19.99 -29.16
CA TYR A 582 -30.94 19.05 -29.98
C TYR A 582 -30.49 19.08 -31.45
N GLN A 583 -30.37 20.28 -32.04
CA GLN A 583 -29.92 20.44 -33.43
C GLN A 583 -28.46 19.94 -33.61
N SER A 584 -27.60 20.20 -32.66
CA SER A 584 -26.19 19.83 -32.77
C SER A 584 -25.90 18.33 -32.53
N GLN A 585 -26.71 17.66 -31.73
CA GLN A 585 -26.45 16.26 -31.33
C GLN A 585 -27.32 15.22 -32.01
N PHE A 586 -28.53 15.58 -32.43
CA PHE A 586 -29.57 14.63 -32.89
C PHE A 586 -30.15 14.90 -34.25
N ASN A 587 -29.86 16.03 -34.85
CA ASN A 587 -30.43 16.43 -36.16
C ASN A 587 -29.36 16.51 -37.26
N GLN A 588 -28.34 15.66 -37.20
CA GLN A 588 -27.36 15.47 -38.30
C GLN A 588 -27.85 14.44 -39.28
#